data_611d6305f0cbc3fc10196ebd06f62d7e
#
_entry.id   611d6305f0cbc3fc10196ebd06f62d7e
#
_cell.length_a   1.000
_cell.length_b   1.000
_cell.length_c   1.000
_cell.angle_alpha   90.00
_cell.angle_beta   90.00
_cell.angle_gamma   90.00
#
_symmetry.space_group_name_H-M   'P 1'
#
loop_
_entity.id
_entity.type
_entity.pdbx_description
1 polymer ?
#
loop_
_entity_poly.entity_id
_entity_poly.type
_entity_poly.pdbx_seq_one_letter_code
_entity_poly.pdbx_strand_id
1 'polypeptide(L)'
;MIFDAHLDCTNNFSPPTHEDFLRVLIEEKIVKPENVIIVGARNFHPNELNFVKKNKVKIFDMREISRSGKEEVCNSFMSVAKNFKKLYVSVDIDVLDPAFAPGTGYTEPGGLTTRELLYFIQRLKSLKNIELMDLVEVNPSKDINNLTVSVASKLIMEMS
;
A
#
# COMPACT_ATOMS: atom_id res chain seq x y z
N MET A 1 -1.58 -1.37 -7.68
CA MET A 1 -2.06 -1.63 -6.30
C MET A 1 -1.00 -1.17 -5.34
N ILE A 2 -1.38 -0.49 -4.28
CA ILE A 2 -0.47 0.11 -3.30
C ILE A 2 -0.91 -0.38 -1.92
N PHE A 3 0.02 -0.94 -1.15
CA PHE A 3 -0.13 -1.20 0.27
C PHE A 3 0.58 -0.10 1.02
N ASP A 4 -0.13 0.69 1.82
CA ASP A 4 0.39 1.91 2.40
C ASP A 4 -0.48 2.40 3.57
N ALA A 5 0.13 3.00 4.59
CA ALA A 5 -0.58 3.70 5.66
C ALA A 5 -1.21 5.01 5.17
N HIS A 6 -0.70 5.58 4.09
CA HIS A 6 -1.00 6.90 3.56
C HIS A 6 -1.77 6.83 2.23
N LEU A 7 -2.17 7.97 1.70
CA LEU A 7 -2.81 8.06 0.38
C LEU A 7 -1.87 8.65 -0.68
N ASP A 8 -0.80 9.31 -0.26
CA ASP A 8 0.20 9.98 -1.10
C ASP A 8 -0.41 10.89 -2.18
N CYS A 9 -1.40 11.61 -1.73
CA CYS A 9 -2.21 12.51 -2.54
C CYS A 9 -2.30 13.92 -1.94
N THR A 10 -1.23 14.38 -1.28
CA THR A 10 -1.15 15.76 -0.77
C THR A 10 -1.20 16.79 -1.91
N ASN A 11 -1.06 18.07 -1.61
CA ASN A 11 -0.97 19.06 -2.67
C ASN A 11 0.33 18.89 -3.46
N ASN A 12 0.24 19.04 -4.78
CA ASN A 12 1.39 18.84 -5.67
C ASN A 12 2.60 19.68 -5.27
N PHE A 13 3.73 19.03 -5.15
CA PHE A 13 5.04 19.65 -5.01
C PHE A 13 5.73 19.76 -6.37
N SER A 14 6.71 20.63 -6.45
CA SER A 14 7.55 20.76 -7.65
C SER A 14 9.03 20.79 -7.23
N PRO A 15 9.79 19.74 -7.48
CA PRO A 15 9.39 18.46 -8.10
C PRO A 15 8.46 17.62 -7.20
N PRO A 16 7.77 16.60 -7.75
CA PRO A 16 6.96 15.66 -6.97
C PRO A 16 7.80 14.92 -5.91
N THR A 17 7.15 14.57 -4.81
CA THR A 17 7.76 13.88 -3.66
C THR A 17 7.06 12.54 -3.41
N HIS A 18 7.50 11.82 -2.37
CA HIS A 18 6.83 10.58 -1.93
C HIS A 18 5.41 10.83 -1.37
N GLU A 19 5.10 12.07 -0.93
CA GLU A 19 3.79 12.39 -0.34
C GLU A 19 2.71 12.77 -1.37
N ASP A 20 3.06 13.00 -2.65
CA ASP A 20 2.13 13.47 -3.68
C ASP A 20 2.21 12.69 -5.01
N PHE A 21 3.07 11.69 -5.11
CA PHE A 21 3.34 10.99 -6.37
C PHE A 21 2.07 10.41 -7.00
N LEU A 22 1.18 9.83 -6.20
CA LEU A 22 -0.05 9.23 -6.73
C LEU A 22 -0.99 10.28 -7.30
N ARG A 23 -1.09 11.44 -6.64
CA ARG A 23 -1.87 12.56 -7.15
C ARG A 23 -1.34 13.04 -8.49
N VAL A 24 -0.02 13.24 -8.59
CA VAL A 24 0.64 13.66 -9.83
C VAL A 24 0.39 12.65 -10.95
N LEU A 25 0.55 11.36 -10.71
CA LEU A 25 0.29 10.31 -11.70
C LEU A 25 -1.15 10.35 -12.23
N ILE A 26 -2.12 10.66 -11.37
CA ILE A 26 -3.54 10.75 -11.75
C ILE A 26 -3.80 12.06 -12.52
N GLU A 27 -3.31 13.20 -12.04
CA GLU A 27 -3.55 14.50 -12.66
C GLU A 27 -2.86 14.63 -14.03
N GLU A 28 -1.67 14.05 -14.19
CA GLU A 28 -0.96 13.95 -15.47
C GLU A 28 -1.51 12.84 -16.39
N LYS A 29 -2.52 12.10 -15.94
CA LYS A 29 -3.17 11.03 -16.71
C LYS A 29 -2.24 9.87 -17.07
N ILE A 30 -1.16 9.68 -16.33
CA ILE A 30 -0.25 8.54 -16.46
C ILE A 30 -0.97 7.27 -15.98
N VAL A 31 -1.74 7.38 -14.90
CA VAL A 31 -2.57 6.31 -14.35
C VAL A 31 -4.02 6.76 -14.28
N LYS A 32 -4.94 5.90 -14.71
CA LYS A 32 -6.38 6.14 -14.52
C LYS A 32 -6.76 5.82 -13.08
N PRO A 33 -7.50 6.70 -12.39
CA PRO A 33 -7.85 6.48 -10.97
C PRO A 33 -8.62 5.18 -10.72
N GLU A 34 -9.48 4.77 -11.66
CA GLU A 34 -10.20 3.50 -11.57
C GLU A 34 -9.29 2.26 -11.60
N ASN A 35 -8.04 2.42 -12.01
CA ASN A 35 -7.02 1.37 -12.02
C ASN A 35 -6.14 1.38 -10.76
N VAL A 36 -6.46 2.25 -9.79
CA VAL A 36 -5.71 2.34 -8.53
C VAL A 36 -6.48 1.66 -7.41
N ILE A 37 -5.78 0.86 -6.64
CA ILE A 37 -6.28 0.24 -5.40
C ILE A 37 -5.27 0.54 -4.30
N ILE A 38 -5.73 1.11 -3.19
CA ILE A 38 -4.94 1.37 -1.98
C ILE A 38 -5.45 0.46 -0.86
N VAL A 39 -4.54 -0.17 -0.13
CA VAL A 39 -4.85 -1.10 0.96
C VAL A 39 -4.04 -0.73 2.20
N GLY A 40 -4.71 -0.54 3.33
CA GLY A 40 -4.08 -0.30 4.63
C GLY A 40 -4.06 1.15 5.09
N ALA A 41 -4.57 2.09 4.28
CA ALA A 41 -4.57 3.51 4.61
C ALA A 41 -5.25 3.79 5.96
N ARG A 42 -4.62 4.62 6.79
CA ARG A 42 -5.12 4.98 8.12
C ARG A 42 -4.74 6.39 8.57
N ASN A 43 -3.71 6.97 7.95
CA ASN A 43 -3.29 8.35 8.20
C ASN A 43 -3.32 9.14 6.89
N PHE A 44 -4.19 10.13 6.82
CA PHE A 44 -4.33 10.99 5.64
C PHE A 44 -5.04 12.30 6.00
N HIS A 45 -4.69 13.35 5.29
CA HIS A 45 -5.35 14.63 5.44
C HIS A 45 -6.73 14.63 4.75
N PRO A 46 -7.73 15.40 5.24
CA PRO A 46 -9.05 15.50 4.58
C PRO A 46 -9.01 15.85 3.10
N ASN A 47 -8.03 16.65 2.66
CA ASN A 47 -7.87 17.00 1.25
C ASN A 47 -7.50 15.80 0.37
N GLU A 48 -6.64 14.91 0.87
CA GLU A 48 -6.28 13.67 0.18
C GLU A 48 -7.49 12.74 0.05
N LEU A 49 -8.23 12.58 1.16
CA LEU A 49 -9.45 11.77 1.16
C LEU A 49 -10.49 12.32 0.18
N ASN A 50 -10.63 13.64 0.10
CA ASN A 50 -11.53 14.28 -0.88
C ASN A 50 -11.05 14.04 -2.31
N PHE A 51 -9.74 14.13 -2.57
CA PHE A 51 -9.16 13.89 -3.88
C PHE A 51 -9.42 12.44 -4.34
N VAL A 52 -9.11 11.45 -3.53
CA VAL A 52 -9.29 10.03 -3.90
C VAL A 52 -10.75 9.66 -4.07
N LYS A 53 -11.65 10.21 -3.24
CA LYS A 53 -13.11 10.01 -3.38
C LYS A 53 -13.65 10.65 -4.66
N LYS A 54 -13.27 11.90 -4.95
CA LYS A 54 -13.67 12.62 -6.17
C LYS A 54 -13.25 11.84 -7.42
N ASN A 55 -12.06 11.27 -7.41
CA ASN A 55 -11.51 10.51 -8.52
C ASN A 55 -11.93 9.02 -8.52
N LYS A 56 -12.71 8.57 -7.52
CA LYS A 56 -13.18 7.18 -7.38
C LYS A 56 -12.06 6.15 -7.29
N VAL A 57 -10.93 6.52 -6.69
CA VAL A 57 -9.86 5.59 -6.33
C VAL A 57 -10.41 4.57 -5.34
N LYS A 58 -10.10 3.30 -5.52
CA LYS A 58 -10.56 2.24 -4.64
C LYS A 58 -9.64 2.11 -3.43
N ILE A 59 -10.23 2.25 -2.23
CA ILE A 59 -9.50 2.19 -0.97
C ILE A 59 -10.10 1.10 -0.10
N PHE A 60 -9.23 0.30 0.52
CA PHE A 60 -9.53 -0.60 1.63
C PHE A 60 -8.72 -0.11 2.83
N ASP A 61 -9.31 0.78 3.61
CA ASP A 61 -8.66 1.36 4.79
C ASP A 61 -8.59 0.36 5.95
N MET A 62 -7.80 0.69 6.97
CA MET A 62 -7.65 -0.20 8.14
C MET A 62 -8.97 -0.39 8.92
N ARG A 63 -9.92 0.55 8.86
CA ARG A 63 -11.24 0.41 9.50
C ARG A 63 -12.08 -0.63 8.76
N GLU A 64 -12.02 -0.62 7.43
CA GLU A 64 -12.71 -1.63 6.62
C GLU A 64 -12.10 -3.01 6.84
N ILE A 65 -10.76 -3.12 6.86
CA ILE A 65 -10.06 -4.38 7.12
C ILE A 65 -10.42 -4.93 8.50
N SER A 66 -10.45 -4.09 9.53
CA SER A 66 -10.85 -4.49 10.89
C SER A 66 -12.31 -4.94 11.00
N ARG A 67 -13.21 -4.29 10.24
CA ARG A 67 -14.64 -4.59 10.28
C ARG A 67 -15.01 -5.84 9.50
N SER A 68 -14.48 -5.98 8.30
CA SER A 68 -14.86 -7.05 7.36
C SER A 68 -13.94 -8.28 7.47
N GLY A 69 -12.76 -8.10 8.04
CA GLY A 69 -11.74 -9.14 8.13
C GLY A 69 -10.87 -9.22 6.86
N LYS A 70 -9.63 -9.66 7.07
CA LYS A 70 -8.62 -9.73 5.99
C LYS A 70 -9.04 -10.60 4.80
N GLU A 71 -9.81 -11.66 5.03
CA GLU A 71 -10.20 -12.60 3.98
C GLU A 71 -11.20 -11.97 3.00
N GLU A 72 -12.21 -11.28 3.53
CA GLU A 72 -13.22 -10.59 2.70
C GLU A 72 -12.59 -9.44 1.91
N VAL A 73 -11.76 -8.62 2.56
CA VAL A 73 -11.04 -7.55 1.89
C VAL A 73 -10.10 -8.10 0.83
N CYS A 74 -9.35 -9.16 1.12
CA CYS A 74 -8.51 -9.83 0.15
C CYS A 74 -9.29 -10.29 -1.08
N ASN A 75 -10.40 -10.98 -0.87
CA ASN A 75 -11.25 -11.45 -1.97
C ASN A 75 -11.79 -10.28 -2.80
N SER A 76 -12.13 -9.17 -2.14
CA SER A 76 -12.63 -7.95 -2.79
C SER A 76 -11.59 -7.32 -3.71
N PHE A 77 -10.37 -7.05 -3.23
CA PHE A 77 -9.36 -6.47 -4.09
C PHE A 77 -8.84 -7.46 -5.16
N MET A 78 -8.73 -8.75 -4.84
CA MET A 78 -8.38 -9.79 -5.81
C MET A 78 -9.37 -9.86 -6.96
N SER A 79 -10.67 -9.69 -6.68
CA SER A 79 -11.72 -9.69 -7.72
C SER A 79 -11.55 -8.57 -8.74
N VAL A 80 -10.96 -7.45 -8.33
CA VAL A 80 -10.63 -6.31 -9.19
C VAL A 80 -9.28 -6.54 -9.87
N ALA A 81 -8.24 -6.88 -9.08
CA ALA A 81 -6.87 -7.00 -9.53
C ALA A 81 -6.68 -8.02 -10.68
N LYS A 82 -7.43 -9.13 -10.64
CA LYS A 82 -7.37 -10.17 -11.70
C LYS A 82 -7.83 -9.67 -13.08
N ASN A 83 -8.59 -8.56 -13.13
CA ASN A 83 -9.13 -8.03 -14.39
C ASN A 83 -8.20 -7.00 -15.06
N PHE A 84 -7.13 -6.57 -14.41
CA PHE A 84 -6.14 -5.71 -15.03
C PHE A 84 -5.31 -6.51 -16.05
N LYS A 85 -4.99 -5.87 -17.16
CA LYS A 85 -4.12 -6.49 -18.17
C LYS A 85 -2.72 -6.75 -17.62
N LYS A 86 -2.21 -5.79 -16.84
CA LYS A 86 -0.92 -5.80 -16.16
C LYS A 86 -1.10 -5.17 -14.80
N LEU A 87 -0.55 -5.78 -13.77
CA LEU A 87 -0.63 -5.32 -12.39
C LEU A 87 0.78 -4.97 -11.90
N TYR A 88 0.92 -3.76 -11.39
CA TYR A 88 2.05 -3.32 -10.57
C TYR A 88 1.60 -3.30 -9.10
N VAL A 89 2.41 -3.86 -8.21
CA VAL A 89 2.17 -3.89 -6.77
C VAL A 89 3.32 -3.18 -6.07
N SER A 90 3.01 -2.10 -5.37
CA SER A 90 3.94 -1.39 -4.49
C SER A 90 3.58 -1.69 -3.04
N VAL A 91 4.58 -2.02 -2.25
CA VAL A 91 4.43 -2.24 -0.81
C VAL A 91 5.26 -1.22 -0.07
N ASP A 92 4.59 -0.20 0.48
CA ASP A 92 5.21 0.62 1.49
C ASP A 92 5.27 -0.18 2.80
N ILE A 93 6.45 -0.25 3.41
CA ILE A 93 6.63 -1.04 4.62
C ILE A 93 5.83 -0.50 5.80
N ASP A 94 5.47 0.78 5.78
CA ASP A 94 4.71 1.43 6.83
C ASP A 94 3.21 1.04 6.84
N VAL A 95 2.73 0.29 5.84
CA VAL A 95 1.42 -0.37 5.92
C VAL A 95 1.33 -1.28 7.13
N LEU A 96 2.47 -1.81 7.58
CA LEU A 96 2.57 -2.58 8.81
C LEU A 96 2.46 -1.66 10.04
N ASP A 97 1.93 -2.24 11.13
CA ASP A 97 2.01 -1.59 12.43
C ASP A 97 3.48 -1.41 12.86
N PRO A 98 3.85 -0.28 13.48
CA PRO A 98 5.21 -0.03 13.97
C PRO A 98 5.74 -1.10 14.95
N ALA A 99 4.87 -1.87 15.57
CA ALA A 99 5.27 -3.01 16.39
C ALA A 99 5.96 -4.13 15.56
N PHE A 100 5.74 -4.16 14.24
CA PHE A 100 6.34 -5.13 13.32
C PHE A 100 7.37 -4.51 12.39
N ALA A 101 7.23 -3.22 12.06
CA ALA A 101 8.12 -2.51 11.15
C ALA A 101 8.44 -1.09 11.66
N PRO A 102 9.26 -0.96 12.72
CA PRO A 102 9.62 0.34 13.28
C PRO A 102 10.59 1.14 12.40
N GLY A 103 11.32 0.49 11.50
CA GLY A 103 12.36 1.09 10.66
C GLY A 103 11.79 1.68 9.37
N THR A 104 10.99 2.74 9.51
CA THR A 104 10.42 3.49 8.38
C THR A 104 10.44 4.99 8.65
N GLY A 105 10.04 5.80 7.65
CA GLY A 105 9.97 7.25 7.73
C GLY A 105 8.93 7.72 8.73
N TYR A 106 7.70 7.27 8.57
CA TYR A 106 6.53 7.59 9.39
C TYR A 106 5.98 6.33 10.06
N THR A 107 5.84 6.39 11.39
CA THR A 107 5.38 5.26 12.19
C THR A 107 3.95 5.49 12.66
N GLU A 108 2.98 4.99 11.93
CA GLU A 108 1.55 5.14 12.24
C GLU A 108 0.99 3.88 12.91
N PRO A 109 0.54 3.94 14.18
CA PRO A 109 -0.07 2.81 14.86
C PRO A 109 -1.39 2.34 14.23
N GLY A 110 -1.75 1.10 14.46
CA GLY A 110 -3.01 0.52 13.97
C GLY A 110 -2.92 -0.05 12.56
N GLY A 111 -1.71 -0.40 12.10
CA GLY A 111 -1.45 -1.02 10.81
C GLY A 111 -1.70 -2.53 10.76
N LEU A 112 -1.34 -3.12 9.63
CA LEU A 112 -1.40 -4.57 9.46
C LEU A 112 -0.36 -5.27 10.33
N THR A 113 -0.69 -6.47 10.77
CA THR A 113 0.32 -7.39 11.27
C THR A 113 1.13 -7.97 10.10
N THR A 114 2.37 -8.41 10.38
CA THR A 114 3.18 -9.13 9.37
C THR A 114 2.42 -10.34 8.78
N ARG A 115 1.63 -11.04 9.60
CA ARG A 115 0.87 -12.21 9.13
C ARG A 115 -0.25 -11.83 8.16
N GLU A 116 -0.91 -10.70 8.36
CA GLU A 116 -1.96 -10.23 7.45
C GLU A 116 -1.37 -9.77 6.12
N LEU A 117 -0.27 -9.01 6.14
CA LEU A 117 0.39 -8.60 4.90
C LEU A 117 0.93 -9.81 4.13
N LEU A 118 1.57 -10.76 4.80
CA LEU A 118 2.01 -12.02 4.17
C LEU A 118 0.84 -12.77 3.53
N TYR A 119 -0.31 -12.82 4.20
CA TYR A 119 -1.50 -13.44 3.62
C TYR A 119 -1.92 -12.74 2.32
N PHE A 120 -1.94 -11.41 2.28
CA PHE A 120 -2.28 -10.66 1.08
C PHE A 120 -1.28 -10.90 -0.06
N ILE A 121 0.00 -10.85 0.23
CA ILE A 121 1.08 -11.09 -0.77
C ILE A 121 0.99 -12.52 -1.32
N GLN A 122 0.84 -13.52 -0.47
CA GLN A 122 0.70 -14.92 -0.89
C GLN A 122 -0.53 -15.15 -1.77
N ARG A 123 -1.63 -14.45 -1.50
CA ARG A 123 -2.83 -14.48 -2.35
C ARG A 123 -2.60 -13.79 -3.69
N LEU A 124 -1.96 -12.63 -3.69
CA LEU A 124 -1.62 -11.91 -4.92
C LEU A 124 -0.72 -12.74 -5.83
N LYS A 125 0.23 -13.48 -5.29
CA LYS A 125 1.14 -14.35 -6.06
C LYS A 125 0.39 -15.37 -6.95
N SER A 126 -0.86 -15.69 -6.65
CA SER A 126 -1.68 -16.56 -7.50
C SER A 126 -2.15 -15.88 -8.79
N LEU A 127 -2.02 -14.55 -8.91
CA LEU A 127 -2.38 -13.81 -10.12
C LEU A 127 -1.25 -13.92 -11.17
N LYS A 128 -1.66 -14.16 -12.41
CA LYS A 128 -0.73 -14.31 -13.56
C LYS A 128 -0.39 -12.99 -14.26
N ASN A 129 -0.99 -11.90 -13.83
CA ASN A 129 -0.87 -10.58 -14.46
C ASN A 129 0.01 -9.60 -13.68
N ILE A 130 0.67 -10.04 -12.62
CA ILE A 130 1.66 -9.23 -11.92
C ILE A 130 2.92 -9.13 -12.79
N GLU A 131 3.28 -7.91 -13.16
CA GLU A 131 4.46 -7.62 -14.00
C GLU A 131 5.63 -7.07 -13.18
N LEU A 132 5.31 -6.36 -12.10
CA LEU A 132 6.30 -5.72 -11.24
C LEU A 132 5.79 -5.64 -9.81
N MET A 133 6.69 -5.85 -8.87
CA MET A 133 6.47 -5.58 -7.44
C MET A 133 7.68 -4.84 -6.90
N ASP A 134 7.46 -3.88 -6.02
CA ASP A 134 8.52 -3.26 -5.22
C ASP A 134 8.16 -3.21 -3.74
N LEU A 135 9.14 -2.89 -2.94
CA LEU A 135 9.02 -2.66 -1.51
C LEU A 135 9.83 -1.42 -1.17
N VAL A 136 9.16 -0.42 -0.60
CA VAL A 136 9.70 0.91 -0.38
C VAL A 136 9.66 1.32 1.11
N GLU A 137 10.23 2.48 1.42
CA GLU A 137 10.26 3.14 2.73
C GLU A 137 10.93 2.35 3.86
N VAL A 138 11.68 1.30 3.57
CA VAL A 138 12.53 0.64 4.58
C VAL A 138 13.71 1.55 4.94
N ASN A 139 13.77 1.96 6.19
CA ASN A 139 14.85 2.78 6.72
C ASN A 139 15.69 2.02 7.77
N PRO A 140 16.80 1.39 7.36
CA PRO A 140 17.64 0.60 8.27
C PRO A 140 18.23 1.43 9.42
N SER A 141 18.43 2.75 9.23
CA SER A 141 18.98 3.63 10.28
C SER A 141 18.01 3.90 11.43
N LYS A 142 16.72 3.73 11.19
CA LYS A 142 15.66 3.85 12.22
C LYS A 142 15.22 2.48 12.76
N ASP A 143 15.74 1.38 12.21
CA ASP A 143 15.29 0.04 12.56
C ASP A 143 15.78 -0.41 13.94
N ILE A 144 15.02 -1.27 14.58
CA ILE A 144 15.32 -1.84 15.91
C ILE A 144 15.66 -3.31 15.71
N ASN A 145 16.91 -3.67 16.04
CA ASN A 145 17.41 -5.04 15.93
C ASN A 145 17.17 -5.70 14.57
N ASN A 146 17.21 -4.96 13.49
CA ASN A 146 16.92 -5.41 12.12
C ASN A 146 15.52 -6.04 11.96
N LEU A 147 14.55 -5.68 12.77
CA LEU A 147 13.20 -6.23 12.71
C LEU A 147 12.53 -5.91 11.38
N THR A 148 12.55 -4.63 10.97
CA THR A 148 11.96 -4.18 9.71
C THR A 148 12.68 -4.78 8.51
N VAL A 149 14.01 -4.79 8.53
CA VAL A 149 14.81 -5.41 7.45
C VAL A 149 14.51 -6.90 7.32
N SER A 150 14.33 -7.62 8.44
CA SER A 150 13.97 -9.05 8.42
C SER A 150 12.59 -9.28 7.81
N VAL A 151 11.62 -8.43 8.17
CA VAL A 151 10.26 -8.48 7.60
C VAL A 151 10.29 -8.15 6.11
N ALA A 152 11.00 -7.08 5.72
CA ALA A 152 11.16 -6.68 4.33
C ALA A 152 11.80 -7.80 3.48
N SER A 153 12.86 -8.41 3.99
CA SER A 153 13.51 -9.56 3.33
C SER A 153 12.53 -10.73 3.14
N LYS A 154 11.73 -11.03 4.17
CA LYS A 154 10.70 -12.07 4.07
C LYS A 154 9.65 -11.75 3.02
N LEU A 155 9.17 -10.51 2.96
CA LEU A 155 8.20 -10.07 1.96
C LEU A 155 8.77 -10.22 0.54
N ILE A 156 10.02 -9.78 0.29
CA ILE A 156 10.68 -9.94 -1.01
C ILE A 156 10.75 -11.41 -1.43
N MET A 157 11.10 -12.30 -0.50
CA MET A 157 11.11 -13.75 -0.78
C MET A 157 9.72 -14.30 -1.13
N GLU A 158 8.68 -13.80 -0.49
CA GLU A 158 7.31 -14.22 -0.80
C GLU A 158 6.81 -13.62 -2.13
N MET A 159 7.33 -12.45 -2.52
CA MET A 159 7.01 -11.78 -3.79
C MET A 159 7.69 -12.45 -5.00
N SER A 160 8.81 -13.13 -4.79
CA SER A 160 9.56 -13.87 -5.82
C SER A 160 8.89 -15.22 -6.11
#